data_2916d2cd9fcc7ab244649c7f7a572cef
#
_entry.id   2916d2cd9fcc7ab244649c7f7a572cef
#
_cell.length_a   1.000
_cell.length_b   1.000
_cell.length_c   1.000
_cell.angle_alpha   90.00
_cell.angle_beta   90.00
_cell.angle_gamma   90.00
#
_symmetry.space_group_name_H-M   'P 1'
#
loop_
_entity.id
_entity.type
_entity.pdbx_description
1 polymer ?
#
loop_
_entity_poly.entity_id
_entity_poly.type
_entity_poly.pdbx_seq_one_letter_code
_entity_poly.pdbx_strand_id
1 'polypeptide(L)'
;MTPDHNAAGHSAANLSVTGHGHGASGKFIEAVDLSLSFGSTPALRGASLGVAKGEIVAVMGPSGSGKSTLLHCLAGILVPSSGEVHFNGMRLDRLSDDKRSALRRDRFGFVFQSGQLVPELTAEENVALPLLLSGMRRGPAMAAARTWFPTLGLDGLESRRSGELSGGQAQRVALARGLVAEPEVLFADEPTGALDSMSGELVMNLLVSAVREQGTTVVLVTHDARVAAYADREVVVRDGTVGTLTGAKP
;
A
#
# COMPACT_ATOMS: atom_id res chain seq x y z
N MET A 1 -39.79 47.42 -11.55
CA MET A 1 -40.21 46.35 -10.63
C MET A 1 -39.34 45.14 -10.91
N THR A 2 -38.23 45.07 -10.24
CA THR A 2 -37.28 43.96 -10.28
C THR A 2 -37.48 43.13 -9.01
N PRO A 3 -37.42 41.81 -9.07
CA PRO A 3 -37.09 41.03 -7.86
C PRO A 3 -35.67 40.52 -7.92
N ASP A 4 -35.01 40.68 -6.79
CA ASP A 4 -33.68 40.23 -6.41
C ASP A 4 -33.53 38.69 -6.52
N HIS A 5 -32.37 38.24 -7.03
CA HIS A 5 -31.89 36.88 -6.88
C HIS A 5 -30.80 36.83 -5.81
N ASN A 6 -31.20 36.27 -4.68
CA ASN A 6 -30.34 35.96 -3.55
C ASN A 6 -29.45 34.76 -3.87
N ALA A 7 -28.17 34.98 -4.03
CA ALA A 7 -27.15 33.95 -4.19
C ALA A 7 -26.63 33.54 -2.81
N ALA A 8 -27.00 32.33 -2.38
CA ALA A 8 -26.47 31.72 -1.16
C ALA A 8 -25.03 31.24 -1.39
N GLY A 9 -24.06 31.98 -0.82
CA GLY A 9 -22.66 31.58 -0.79
C GLY A 9 -22.43 30.43 0.18
N HIS A 10 -21.86 29.33 -0.33
CA HIS A 10 -21.35 28.27 0.52
C HIS A 10 -19.96 28.69 1.02
N SER A 11 -19.90 29.03 2.31
CA SER A 11 -18.68 29.31 3.05
C SER A 11 -17.91 28.02 3.28
N ALA A 12 -16.77 27.86 2.60
CA ALA A 12 -15.79 26.84 2.94
C ALA A 12 -15.14 27.22 4.28
N ALA A 13 -15.42 26.44 5.30
CA ALA A 13 -14.77 26.57 6.61
C ALA A 13 -13.30 26.16 6.50
N ASN A 14 -12.42 27.15 6.47
CA ASN A 14 -10.98 26.99 6.64
C ASN A 14 -10.69 26.59 8.10
N LEU A 15 -10.45 25.31 8.35
CA LEU A 15 -9.89 24.81 9.60
C LEU A 15 -8.36 25.03 9.59
N SER A 16 -7.93 26.20 10.05
CA SER A 16 -6.54 26.45 10.40
C SER A 16 -6.21 25.70 11.69
N VAL A 17 -5.54 24.56 11.56
CA VAL A 17 -4.94 23.84 12.69
C VAL A 17 -3.55 24.44 12.94
N THR A 18 -3.44 25.28 13.97
CA THR A 18 -2.16 25.66 14.57
C THR A 18 -1.65 24.48 15.41
N GLY A 19 -0.82 23.63 14.82
CA GLY A 19 -0.13 22.53 15.50
C GLY A 19 1.34 22.89 15.69
N HIS A 20 1.81 22.80 16.91
CA HIS A 20 3.17 23.05 17.35
C HIS A 20 4.18 22.13 16.64
N GLY A 21 5.28 22.72 16.14
CA GLY A 21 6.30 22.05 15.38
C GLY A 21 7.06 21.01 16.18
N HIS A 22 7.04 19.78 15.67
CA HIS A 22 8.16 18.85 15.75
C HIS A 22 8.76 18.82 14.35
N GLY A 23 10.08 18.99 14.26
CA GLY A 23 10.81 19.13 13.00
C GLY A 23 10.36 18.11 11.97
N ALA A 24 10.03 18.60 10.77
CA ALA A 24 9.65 17.78 9.66
C ALA A 24 10.82 16.83 9.32
N SER A 25 10.78 15.60 9.82
CA SER A 25 11.56 14.52 9.25
C SER A 25 11.01 14.36 7.82
N GLY A 26 11.87 14.37 6.80
CA GLY A 26 11.45 14.25 5.39
C GLY A 26 10.81 12.89 5.05
N LYS A 27 10.15 12.26 6.02
CA LYS A 27 9.50 10.95 5.95
C LYS A 27 8.02 11.13 5.62
N PHE A 28 7.58 10.37 4.63
CA PHE A 28 6.20 10.42 4.14
C PHE A 28 5.29 9.47 4.90
N ILE A 29 5.80 8.28 5.25
CA ILE A 29 5.15 7.35 6.17
C ILE A 29 6.18 6.90 7.22
N GLU A 30 5.77 6.84 8.49
CA GLU A 30 6.71 6.60 9.59
C GLU A 30 6.04 5.79 10.72
N ALA A 31 6.78 4.81 11.21
CA ALA A 31 6.55 4.12 12.48
C ALA A 31 7.58 4.62 13.49
N VAL A 32 7.18 4.96 14.71
CA VAL A 32 8.05 5.40 15.80
C VAL A 32 7.79 4.54 17.03
N ASP A 33 8.80 3.77 17.44
CA ASP A 33 8.81 2.94 18.65
C ASP A 33 7.58 2.03 18.82
N LEU A 34 7.13 1.39 17.71
CA LEU A 34 5.94 0.56 17.73
C LEU A 34 6.13 -0.71 18.57
N SER A 35 5.24 -0.93 19.50
CA SER A 35 5.11 -2.21 20.21
C SER A 35 3.72 -2.78 20.03
N LEU A 36 3.65 -4.09 19.77
CA LEU A 36 2.39 -4.83 19.60
C LEU A 36 2.59 -6.27 20.00
N SER A 37 1.61 -6.85 20.74
CA SER A 37 1.60 -8.25 21.12
C SER A 37 0.27 -8.90 20.72
N PHE A 38 0.32 -10.17 20.31
CA PHE A 38 -0.86 -11.02 20.13
C PHE A 38 -0.96 -11.97 21.34
N GLY A 39 -1.86 -11.65 22.26
CA GLY A 39 -1.88 -12.32 23.56
C GLY A 39 -0.57 -12.10 24.31
N SER A 40 0.12 -13.18 24.69
CA SER A 40 1.43 -13.13 25.36
C SER A 40 2.62 -13.05 24.40
N THR A 41 2.41 -13.16 23.08
CA THR A 41 3.49 -13.19 22.08
C THR A 41 3.74 -11.79 21.54
N PRO A 42 4.90 -11.17 21.84
CA PRO A 42 5.24 -9.88 21.28
C PRO A 42 5.65 -10.02 19.82
N ALA A 43 5.01 -9.23 18.94
CA ALA A 43 5.29 -9.19 17.50
C ALA A 43 6.15 -7.98 17.12
N LEU A 44 5.98 -6.84 17.81
CA LEU A 44 6.84 -5.66 17.66
C LEU A 44 7.34 -5.19 19.03
N ARG A 45 8.59 -4.73 19.09
CA ARG A 45 9.31 -4.34 20.33
C ARG A 45 10.09 -3.04 20.12
N GLY A 46 9.39 -1.92 20.00
CA GLY A 46 10.02 -0.63 19.71
C GLY A 46 10.47 -0.50 18.25
N ALA A 47 9.71 -1.03 17.31
CA ALA A 47 10.04 -0.99 15.89
C ALA A 47 9.88 0.43 15.34
N SER A 48 10.93 0.97 14.70
CA SER A 48 10.90 2.28 14.05
C SER A 48 11.34 2.17 12.59
N LEU A 49 10.56 2.77 11.69
CA LEU A 49 10.83 2.80 10.25
C LEU A 49 10.26 4.07 9.64
N GLY A 50 11.09 4.84 8.94
CA GLY A 50 10.59 5.96 8.14
C GLY A 50 10.88 5.72 6.66
N VAL A 51 9.94 6.10 5.80
CA VAL A 51 10.01 5.98 4.35
C VAL A 51 9.74 7.35 3.73
N ALA A 52 10.61 7.79 2.81
CA ALA A 52 10.44 9.04 2.10
C ALA A 52 9.36 8.93 1.00
N LYS A 53 8.84 10.05 0.53
CA LYS A 53 7.88 10.06 -0.58
C LYS A 53 8.54 9.53 -1.86
N GLY A 54 7.89 8.60 -2.55
CA GLY A 54 8.38 7.96 -3.76
C GLY A 54 9.51 6.94 -3.55
N GLU A 55 9.92 6.67 -2.29
CA GLU A 55 10.92 5.67 -1.96
C GLU A 55 10.31 4.26 -1.99
N ILE A 56 11.07 3.30 -2.48
CA ILE A 56 10.78 1.86 -2.37
C ILE A 56 11.66 1.29 -1.27
N VAL A 57 11.08 0.88 -0.14
CA VAL A 57 11.82 0.26 0.97
C VAL A 57 11.47 -1.21 1.07
N ALA A 58 12.50 -2.07 1.06
CA ALA A 58 12.36 -3.49 1.34
C ALA A 58 12.50 -3.76 2.85
N VAL A 59 11.52 -4.43 3.42
CA VAL A 59 11.48 -4.89 4.81
C VAL A 59 11.78 -6.38 4.81
N MET A 60 12.99 -6.75 5.19
CA MET A 60 13.49 -8.11 5.20
C MET A 60 13.50 -8.73 6.59
N GLY A 61 13.70 -10.04 6.67
CA GLY A 61 13.87 -10.79 7.92
C GLY A 61 13.24 -12.17 7.87
N PRO A 62 13.55 -13.03 8.86
CA PRO A 62 13.00 -14.39 8.91
C PRO A 62 11.49 -14.41 9.08
N SER A 63 10.88 -15.58 8.82
CA SER A 63 9.44 -15.78 9.10
C SER A 63 9.16 -15.56 10.59
N GLY A 64 8.03 -14.93 10.91
CA GLY A 64 7.65 -14.63 12.29
C GLY A 64 8.39 -13.45 12.95
N SER A 65 9.30 -12.75 12.26
CA SER A 65 10.06 -11.64 12.85
C SER A 65 9.27 -10.35 13.09
N GLY A 66 8.03 -10.24 12.59
CA GLY A 66 7.18 -9.05 12.76
C GLY A 66 7.01 -8.18 11.49
N LYS A 67 7.54 -8.59 10.33
CA LYS A 67 7.48 -7.80 9.07
C LYS A 67 6.04 -7.44 8.65
N SER A 68 5.18 -8.43 8.49
CA SER A 68 3.78 -8.20 8.10
C SER A 68 3.01 -7.43 9.19
N THR A 69 3.36 -7.63 10.47
CA THR A 69 2.79 -6.84 11.57
C THR A 69 3.18 -5.37 11.47
N LEU A 70 4.45 -5.07 11.18
CA LEU A 70 4.92 -3.70 10.95
C LEU A 70 4.22 -3.07 9.74
N LEU A 71 4.13 -3.80 8.62
CA LEU A 71 3.40 -3.36 7.43
C LEU A 71 1.93 -3.07 7.76
N HIS A 72 1.25 -3.93 8.49
CA HIS A 72 -0.15 -3.74 8.87
C HIS A 72 -0.35 -2.56 9.84
N CYS A 73 0.62 -2.26 10.71
CA CYS A 73 0.58 -1.06 11.55
C CYS A 73 0.75 0.21 10.68
N LEU A 74 1.74 0.24 9.78
CA LEU A 74 1.95 1.35 8.85
C LEU A 74 0.72 1.60 7.96
N ALA A 75 0.05 0.53 7.52
CA ALA A 75 -1.18 0.60 6.74
C ALA A 75 -2.44 0.97 7.55
N GLY A 76 -2.32 1.15 8.88
CA GLY A 76 -3.45 1.43 9.76
C GLY A 76 -4.48 0.29 9.84
N ILE A 77 -4.09 -0.95 9.48
CA ILE A 77 -4.90 -2.15 9.67
C ILE A 77 -4.87 -2.57 11.14
N LEU A 78 -3.66 -2.58 11.73
CA LEU A 78 -3.46 -2.84 13.15
C LEU A 78 -3.13 -1.53 13.86
N VAL A 79 -3.64 -1.39 15.09
CA VAL A 79 -3.28 -0.31 16.00
C VAL A 79 -2.22 -0.82 16.96
N PRO A 80 -1.03 -0.21 17.03
CA PRO A 80 0.00 -0.64 17.98
C PRO A 80 -0.46 -0.41 19.43
N SER A 81 0.07 -1.21 20.36
CA SER A 81 -0.18 -1.05 21.80
C SER A 81 0.51 0.21 22.34
N SER A 82 1.67 0.58 21.76
CA SER A 82 2.40 1.82 22.04
C SER A 82 3.21 2.24 20.83
N GLY A 83 3.67 3.51 20.85
CA GLY A 83 4.35 4.14 19.72
C GLY A 83 3.39 4.94 18.84
N GLU A 84 3.87 5.37 17.69
CA GLU A 84 3.16 6.28 16.81
C GLU A 84 3.30 5.85 15.35
N VAL A 85 2.21 5.99 14.58
CA VAL A 85 2.24 5.83 13.12
C VAL A 85 1.84 7.14 12.47
N HIS A 86 2.69 7.65 11.58
CA HIS A 86 2.45 8.90 10.86
C HIS A 86 2.36 8.66 9.36
N PHE A 87 1.43 9.32 8.70
CA PHE A 87 1.32 9.39 7.25
C PHE A 87 1.15 10.85 6.84
N ASN A 88 2.07 11.37 6.06
CA ASN A 88 2.09 12.77 5.61
C ASN A 88 1.84 13.78 6.75
N GLY A 89 2.49 13.57 7.89
CA GLY A 89 2.37 14.38 9.10
C GLY A 89 1.14 14.10 9.98
N MET A 90 0.22 13.24 9.54
CA MET A 90 -0.99 12.89 10.29
C MET A 90 -0.77 11.63 11.13
N ARG A 91 -1.20 11.63 12.38
CA ARG A 91 -1.20 10.47 13.29
C ARG A 91 -2.29 9.47 12.90
N LEU A 92 -1.88 8.33 12.32
CA LEU A 92 -2.79 7.24 11.93
C LEU A 92 -3.35 6.45 13.12
N ASP A 93 -2.50 6.17 14.09
CA ASP A 93 -2.84 5.36 15.27
C ASP A 93 -3.96 5.99 16.14
N ARG A 94 -4.14 7.32 16.04
CA ARG A 94 -5.20 8.06 16.75
C ARG A 94 -6.51 8.20 15.97
N LEU A 95 -6.55 7.79 14.71
CA LEU A 95 -7.78 7.87 13.92
C LEU A 95 -8.77 6.79 14.34
N SER A 96 -10.07 7.09 14.20
CA SER A 96 -11.12 6.07 14.31
C SER A 96 -10.97 5.02 13.19
N ASP A 97 -11.57 3.85 13.38
CA ASP A 97 -11.50 2.78 12.38
C ASP A 97 -12.08 3.21 11.04
N ASP A 98 -13.20 3.94 11.04
CA ASP A 98 -13.82 4.49 9.81
C ASP A 98 -12.85 5.42 9.05
N LYS A 99 -12.12 6.29 9.77
CA LYS A 99 -11.14 7.19 9.15
C LYS A 99 -9.95 6.43 8.59
N ARG A 100 -9.43 5.41 9.31
CA ARG A 100 -8.37 4.54 8.79
C ARG A 100 -8.85 3.76 7.56
N SER A 101 -10.08 3.26 7.58
CA SER A 101 -10.69 2.54 6.45
C SER A 101 -10.85 3.43 5.22
N ALA A 102 -11.31 4.67 5.41
CA ALA A 102 -11.37 5.66 4.33
C ALA A 102 -9.98 5.94 3.74
N LEU A 103 -8.96 6.09 4.60
CA LEU A 103 -7.58 6.34 4.17
C LEU A 103 -7.00 5.16 3.38
N ARG A 104 -7.24 3.92 3.84
CA ARG A 104 -6.86 2.71 3.10
C ARG A 104 -7.52 2.62 1.73
N ARG A 105 -8.81 2.96 1.65
CA ARG A 105 -9.56 2.94 0.39
C ARG A 105 -9.07 4.00 -0.60
N ASP A 106 -8.77 5.21 -0.11
CA ASP A 106 -8.59 6.39 -0.96
C ASP A 106 -7.11 6.71 -1.25
N ARG A 107 -6.18 6.23 -0.39
CA ARG A 107 -4.76 6.64 -0.45
C ARG A 107 -3.77 5.47 -0.46
N PHE A 108 -4.20 4.24 -0.14
CA PHE A 108 -3.32 3.10 -0.02
C PHE A 108 -3.69 1.99 -0.99
N GLY A 109 -2.68 1.38 -1.59
CA GLY A 109 -2.79 0.17 -2.38
C GLY A 109 -2.24 -1.04 -1.64
N PHE A 110 -2.71 -2.23 -2.00
CA PHE A 110 -2.27 -3.48 -1.37
C PHE A 110 -2.03 -4.57 -2.41
N VAL A 111 -0.88 -5.25 -2.28
CA VAL A 111 -0.54 -6.46 -3.03
C VAL A 111 -0.09 -7.52 -2.03
N PHE A 112 -0.75 -8.69 -2.03
CA PHE A 112 -0.47 -9.80 -1.14
C PHE A 112 0.11 -11.00 -1.89
N GLN A 113 0.75 -11.92 -1.16
CA GLN A 113 1.48 -13.08 -1.67
C GLN A 113 0.70 -13.95 -2.68
N SER A 114 -0.59 -14.18 -2.46
CA SER A 114 -1.44 -15.03 -3.31
C SER A 114 -2.43 -14.23 -4.17
N GLY A 115 -2.18 -12.93 -4.39
CA GLY A 115 -3.07 -12.03 -5.13
C GLY A 115 -4.38 -11.72 -4.38
N GLN A 116 -4.95 -12.67 -3.67
CA GLN A 116 -6.20 -12.54 -2.90
C GLN A 116 -7.32 -11.86 -3.71
N LEU A 117 -7.52 -12.31 -4.94
CA LEU A 117 -8.62 -11.86 -5.78
C LEU A 117 -9.96 -12.33 -5.21
N VAL A 118 -11.00 -11.54 -5.40
CA VAL A 118 -12.37 -11.93 -5.07
C VAL A 118 -12.81 -12.98 -6.10
N PRO A 119 -13.10 -14.24 -5.68
CA PRO A 119 -13.30 -15.34 -6.62
C PRO A 119 -14.52 -15.18 -7.52
N GLU A 120 -15.55 -14.49 -7.03
CA GLU A 120 -16.82 -14.26 -7.71
C GLU A 120 -16.72 -13.21 -8.81
N LEU A 121 -15.70 -12.36 -8.75
CA LEU A 121 -15.47 -11.27 -9.70
C LEU A 121 -14.56 -11.70 -10.84
N THR A 122 -14.77 -11.11 -12.02
CA THR A 122 -13.84 -11.21 -13.14
C THR A 122 -12.53 -10.48 -12.85
N ALA A 123 -11.51 -10.68 -13.68
CA ALA A 123 -10.23 -9.98 -13.56
C ALA A 123 -10.41 -8.45 -13.62
N GLU A 124 -11.18 -7.95 -14.61
CA GLU A 124 -11.44 -6.51 -14.72
C GLU A 124 -12.26 -5.97 -13.54
N GLU A 125 -13.21 -6.73 -13.01
CA GLU A 125 -13.97 -6.34 -11.82
C GLU A 125 -13.12 -6.31 -10.57
N ASN A 126 -12.19 -7.25 -10.42
CA ASN A 126 -11.18 -7.20 -9.34
C ASN A 126 -10.32 -5.93 -9.42
N VAL A 127 -9.85 -5.57 -10.63
CA VAL A 127 -9.07 -4.34 -10.81
C VAL A 127 -9.92 -3.10 -10.54
N ALA A 128 -11.17 -3.07 -11.01
CA ALA A 128 -12.08 -1.93 -10.81
C ALA A 128 -12.54 -1.74 -9.35
N LEU A 129 -12.42 -2.78 -8.52
CA LEU A 129 -13.01 -2.82 -7.18
C LEU A 129 -12.64 -1.61 -6.29
N PRO A 130 -11.37 -1.17 -6.17
CA PRO A 130 -11.02 0.01 -5.37
C PRO A 130 -11.73 1.28 -5.84
N LEU A 131 -11.84 1.48 -7.15
CA LEU A 131 -12.54 2.64 -7.72
C LEU A 131 -14.04 2.62 -7.43
N LEU A 132 -14.66 1.43 -7.48
CA LEU A 132 -16.06 1.26 -7.11
C LEU A 132 -16.29 1.54 -5.62
N LEU A 133 -15.40 1.07 -4.75
CA LEU A 133 -15.47 1.30 -3.30
C LEU A 133 -15.27 2.78 -2.94
N SER A 134 -14.50 3.54 -3.74
CA SER A 134 -14.37 5.00 -3.57
C SER A 134 -15.54 5.79 -4.19
N GLY A 135 -16.56 5.11 -4.72
CA GLY A 135 -17.78 5.74 -5.21
C GLY A 135 -17.78 6.08 -6.70
N MET A 136 -16.76 5.65 -7.46
CA MET A 136 -16.76 5.83 -8.92
C MET A 136 -17.87 5.02 -9.56
N ARG A 137 -18.55 5.57 -10.58
CA ARG A 137 -19.58 4.83 -11.33
C ARG A 137 -18.97 3.65 -12.07
N ARG A 138 -19.72 2.55 -12.20
CA ARG A 138 -19.26 1.28 -12.80
C ARG A 138 -18.61 1.48 -14.19
N GLY A 139 -19.23 2.23 -15.09
CA GLY A 139 -18.71 2.44 -16.45
C GLY A 139 -17.28 3.02 -16.45
N PRO A 140 -17.05 4.19 -15.85
CA PRO A 140 -15.71 4.77 -15.72
C PRO A 140 -14.72 3.87 -14.98
N ALA A 141 -15.13 3.19 -13.89
CA ALA A 141 -14.27 2.29 -13.13
C ALA A 141 -13.79 1.09 -13.99
N MET A 142 -14.68 0.48 -14.74
CA MET A 142 -14.35 -0.62 -15.66
C MET A 142 -13.44 -0.14 -16.81
N ALA A 143 -13.69 1.06 -17.35
CA ALA A 143 -12.85 1.64 -18.39
C ALA A 143 -11.41 1.86 -17.86
N ALA A 144 -11.25 2.45 -16.66
CA ALA A 144 -9.95 2.63 -16.02
C ALA A 144 -9.27 1.28 -15.72
N ALA A 145 -10.01 0.27 -15.25
CA ALA A 145 -9.46 -1.07 -15.02
C ALA A 145 -8.88 -1.68 -16.30
N ARG A 146 -9.57 -1.56 -17.43
CA ARG A 146 -9.13 -2.14 -18.72
C ARG A 146 -7.82 -1.55 -19.22
N THR A 147 -7.46 -0.32 -18.90
CA THR A 147 -6.20 0.28 -19.34
C THR A 147 -4.96 -0.43 -18.78
N TRP A 148 -5.13 -1.18 -17.70
CA TRP A 148 -4.04 -1.93 -17.06
C TRP A 148 -3.73 -3.26 -17.77
N PHE A 149 -4.68 -3.85 -18.50
CA PHE A 149 -4.52 -5.19 -19.08
C PHE A 149 -3.39 -5.26 -20.11
N PRO A 150 -3.30 -4.34 -21.10
CA PRO A 150 -2.16 -4.33 -22.02
C PRO A 150 -0.82 -4.12 -21.32
N THR A 151 -0.75 -3.15 -20.39
CA THR A 151 0.47 -2.83 -19.65
C THR A 151 1.03 -4.03 -18.87
N LEU A 152 0.13 -4.89 -18.36
CA LEU A 152 0.49 -6.06 -17.57
C LEU A 152 0.54 -7.38 -18.38
N GLY A 153 0.36 -7.29 -19.71
CA GLY A 153 0.32 -8.49 -20.57
C GLY A 153 -0.82 -9.44 -20.19
N LEU A 154 -2.01 -8.87 -19.95
CA LEU A 154 -3.23 -9.57 -19.56
C LEU A 154 -4.35 -9.43 -20.59
N ASP A 155 -4.03 -8.97 -21.81
CA ASP A 155 -5.00 -8.78 -22.88
C ASP A 155 -5.83 -10.06 -23.13
N GLY A 156 -7.14 -9.89 -23.22
CA GLY A 156 -8.09 -10.97 -23.42
C GLY A 156 -8.43 -11.79 -22.18
N LEU A 157 -7.92 -11.39 -21.00
CA LEU A 157 -8.20 -12.06 -19.73
C LEU A 157 -9.22 -11.28 -18.86
N GLU A 158 -9.76 -10.17 -19.35
CA GLU A 158 -10.62 -9.24 -18.61
C GLU A 158 -11.83 -9.95 -17.97
N SER A 159 -12.48 -10.85 -18.73
CA SER A 159 -13.66 -11.59 -18.30
C SER A 159 -13.37 -12.87 -17.50
N ARG A 160 -12.11 -13.28 -17.37
CA ARG A 160 -11.71 -14.48 -16.61
C ARG A 160 -11.89 -14.28 -15.12
N ARG A 161 -12.31 -15.34 -14.43
CA ARG A 161 -12.34 -15.38 -12.95
C ARG A 161 -11.01 -15.86 -12.40
N SER A 162 -10.76 -15.61 -11.11
CA SER A 162 -9.47 -15.95 -10.47
C SER A 162 -9.08 -17.43 -10.63
N GLY A 163 -10.03 -18.35 -10.60
CA GLY A 163 -9.77 -19.79 -10.80
C GLY A 163 -9.39 -20.19 -12.22
N GLU A 164 -9.53 -19.29 -13.20
CA GLU A 164 -9.19 -19.50 -14.62
C GLU A 164 -7.86 -18.83 -14.99
N LEU A 165 -7.21 -18.17 -14.03
CA LEU A 165 -5.93 -17.49 -14.20
C LEU A 165 -4.79 -18.35 -13.65
N SER A 166 -3.61 -18.29 -14.30
CA SER A 166 -2.39 -18.79 -13.67
C SER A 166 -2.01 -17.94 -12.45
N GLY A 167 -1.16 -18.49 -11.56
CA GLY A 167 -0.70 -17.74 -10.38
C GLY A 167 -0.06 -16.40 -10.75
N GLY A 168 0.80 -16.36 -11.79
CA GLY A 168 1.40 -15.12 -12.27
C GLY A 168 0.40 -14.14 -12.91
N GLN A 169 -0.64 -14.65 -13.60
CA GLN A 169 -1.72 -13.81 -14.12
C GLN A 169 -2.54 -13.22 -12.98
N ALA A 170 -2.96 -14.03 -12.00
CA ALA A 170 -3.69 -13.57 -10.83
C ALA A 170 -2.89 -12.51 -10.04
N GLN A 171 -1.58 -12.69 -9.90
CA GLN A 171 -0.72 -11.72 -9.22
C GLN A 171 -0.62 -10.40 -9.98
N ARG A 172 -0.55 -10.42 -11.32
CA ARG A 172 -0.57 -9.20 -12.14
C ARG A 172 -1.93 -8.48 -12.06
N VAL A 173 -3.04 -9.20 -12.01
CA VAL A 173 -4.37 -8.62 -11.73
C VAL A 173 -4.40 -7.98 -10.34
N ALA A 174 -3.83 -8.63 -9.31
CA ALA A 174 -3.74 -8.07 -7.97
C ALA A 174 -2.86 -6.81 -7.93
N LEU A 175 -1.78 -6.77 -8.72
CA LEU A 175 -0.95 -5.58 -8.88
C LEU A 175 -1.74 -4.43 -9.51
N ALA A 176 -2.46 -4.67 -10.61
CA ALA A 176 -3.35 -3.68 -11.22
C ALA A 176 -4.38 -3.16 -10.21
N ARG A 177 -5.02 -4.06 -9.45
CA ARG A 177 -5.97 -3.69 -8.39
C ARG A 177 -5.34 -2.78 -7.35
N GLY A 178 -4.10 -3.07 -6.93
CA GLY A 178 -3.38 -2.26 -5.95
C GLY A 178 -3.03 -0.86 -6.45
N LEU A 179 -2.91 -0.66 -7.78
CA LEU A 179 -2.41 0.56 -8.39
C LEU A 179 -3.47 1.39 -9.14
N VAL A 180 -4.62 0.81 -9.48
CA VAL A 180 -5.66 1.45 -10.31
C VAL A 180 -6.22 2.76 -9.73
N ALA A 181 -6.21 2.89 -8.41
CA ALA A 181 -6.64 4.10 -7.70
C ALA A 181 -5.51 5.13 -7.51
N GLU A 182 -4.36 4.93 -8.14
CA GLU A 182 -3.17 5.79 -8.03
C GLU A 182 -2.80 6.09 -6.56
N PRO A 183 -2.52 5.05 -5.75
CA PRO A 183 -2.30 5.22 -4.33
C PRO A 183 -1.02 6.02 -4.04
N GLU A 184 -1.02 6.76 -2.94
CA GLU A 184 0.19 7.45 -2.47
C GLU A 184 1.20 6.48 -1.82
N VAL A 185 0.71 5.38 -1.23
CA VAL A 185 1.54 4.30 -0.67
C VAL A 185 1.01 2.95 -1.13
N LEU A 186 1.89 2.12 -1.66
CA LEU A 186 1.63 0.71 -1.95
C LEU A 186 2.29 -0.16 -0.88
N PHE A 187 1.50 -1.01 -0.24
CA PHE A 187 1.94 -2.03 0.69
C PHE A 187 1.97 -3.38 -0.04
N ALA A 188 3.15 -3.97 -0.18
CA ALA A 188 3.34 -5.25 -0.85
C ALA A 188 3.90 -6.28 0.15
N ASP A 189 3.12 -7.29 0.50
CA ASP A 189 3.53 -8.37 1.40
C ASP A 189 3.80 -9.64 0.60
N GLU A 190 5.09 -9.99 0.43
CA GLU A 190 5.57 -11.16 -0.32
C GLU A 190 4.98 -11.24 -1.75
N PRO A 191 5.02 -10.18 -2.57
CA PRO A 191 4.25 -10.08 -3.83
C PRO A 191 4.60 -11.15 -4.87
N THR A 192 5.70 -11.87 -4.69
CA THR A 192 6.16 -12.94 -5.61
C THR A 192 6.30 -14.29 -4.93
N GLY A 193 5.97 -14.40 -3.64
CA GLY A 193 6.27 -15.58 -2.83
C GLY A 193 5.55 -16.87 -3.26
N ALA A 194 4.52 -16.80 -4.11
CA ALA A 194 3.80 -17.93 -4.67
C ALA A 194 4.13 -18.19 -6.15
N LEU A 195 5.15 -17.52 -6.72
CA LEU A 195 5.48 -17.56 -8.15
C LEU A 195 6.82 -18.26 -8.40
N ASP A 196 6.95 -18.84 -9.60
CA ASP A 196 8.25 -19.22 -10.12
C ASP A 196 9.14 -17.98 -10.38
N SER A 197 10.44 -18.19 -10.54
CA SER A 197 11.42 -17.10 -10.67
C SER A 197 11.16 -16.17 -11.84
N MET A 198 10.75 -16.71 -13.01
CA MET A 198 10.49 -15.88 -14.21
C MET A 198 9.22 -15.03 -14.03
N SER A 199 8.15 -15.63 -13.52
CA SER A 199 6.90 -14.93 -13.22
C SER A 199 7.10 -13.87 -12.14
N GLY A 200 7.93 -14.18 -11.13
CA GLY A 200 8.26 -13.25 -10.05
C GLY A 200 9.04 -12.04 -10.56
N GLU A 201 10.06 -12.24 -11.39
CA GLU A 201 10.84 -11.16 -12.01
C GLU A 201 9.96 -10.24 -12.87
N LEU A 202 9.08 -10.82 -13.69
CA LEU A 202 8.14 -10.05 -14.49
C LEU A 202 7.22 -9.19 -13.62
N VAL A 203 6.64 -9.75 -12.55
CA VAL A 203 5.77 -8.99 -11.63
C VAL A 203 6.54 -7.86 -10.97
N MET A 204 7.78 -8.08 -10.51
CA MET A 204 8.59 -7.03 -9.88
C MET A 204 8.97 -5.92 -10.86
N ASN A 205 9.35 -6.25 -12.11
CA ASN A 205 9.64 -5.24 -13.13
C ASN A 205 8.41 -4.37 -13.43
N LEU A 206 7.22 -4.99 -13.57
CA LEU A 206 5.96 -4.27 -13.79
C LEU A 206 5.60 -3.38 -12.58
N LEU A 207 5.75 -3.91 -11.35
CA LEU A 207 5.52 -3.15 -10.13
C LEU A 207 6.41 -1.90 -10.08
N VAL A 208 7.73 -2.08 -10.23
CA VAL A 208 8.69 -0.96 -10.14
C VAL A 208 8.45 0.06 -11.23
N SER A 209 8.18 -0.37 -12.48
CA SER A 209 7.86 0.55 -13.57
C SER A 209 6.63 1.41 -13.23
N ALA A 210 5.54 0.76 -12.83
CA ALA A 210 4.28 1.45 -12.54
C ALA A 210 4.38 2.42 -11.35
N VAL A 211 5.02 2.00 -10.24
CA VAL A 211 5.16 2.88 -9.05
C VAL A 211 6.09 4.05 -9.30
N ARG A 212 7.14 3.88 -10.12
CA ARG A 212 8.02 5.00 -10.52
C ARG A 212 7.30 6.01 -11.40
N GLU A 213 6.49 5.54 -12.34
CA GLU A 213 5.68 6.41 -13.21
C GLU A 213 4.66 7.22 -12.41
N GLN A 214 4.00 6.60 -11.42
CA GLN A 214 3.00 7.25 -10.57
C GLN A 214 3.60 8.06 -9.41
N GLY A 215 4.89 7.89 -9.10
CA GLY A 215 5.52 8.48 -7.90
C GLY A 215 5.03 7.88 -6.59
N THR A 216 4.54 6.65 -6.61
CA THR A 216 3.99 5.92 -5.45
C THR A 216 5.12 5.50 -4.52
N THR A 217 4.95 5.71 -3.22
CA THR A 217 5.83 5.20 -2.16
C THR A 217 5.55 3.72 -1.92
N VAL A 218 6.57 2.89 -1.71
CA VAL A 218 6.37 1.44 -1.54
C VAL A 218 7.01 0.92 -0.25
N VAL A 219 6.22 0.16 0.52
CA VAL A 219 6.70 -0.69 1.61
C VAL A 219 6.58 -2.14 1.15
N LEU A 220 7.72 -2.75 0.81
CA LEU A 220 7.82 -4.10 0.27
C LEU A 220 8.35 -5.05 1.32
N VAL A 221 7.52 -5.98 1.79
CA VAL A 221 7.95 -7.08 2.68
C VAL A 221 8.36 -8.27 1.84
N THR A 222 9.56 -8.78 2.09
CA THR A 222 10.05 -10.01 1.44
C THR A 222 11.15 -10.68 2.25
N HIS A 223 11.33 -11.97 2.04
CA HIS A 223 12.49 -12.74 2.52
C HIS A 223 13.46 -13.08 1.38
N ASP A 224 13.12 -12.78 0.13
CA ASP A 224 13.96 -13.03 -1.05
C ASP A 224 14.84 -11.79 -1.35
N ALA A 225 16.16 -11.98 -1.28
CA ALA A 225 17.13 -10.92 -1.56
C ALA A 225 17.06 -10.40 -3.01
N ARG A 226 16.62 -11.23 -3.97
CA ARG A 226 16.43 -10.80 -5.37
C ARG A 226 15.28 -9.79 -5.49
N VAL A 227 14.21 -10.01 -4.72
CA VAL A 227 13.06 -9.09 -4.65
C VAL A 227 13.45 -7.82 -3.92
N ALA A 228 14.21 -7.92 -2.81
CA ALA A 228 14.71 -6.77 -2.08
C ALA A 228 15.62 -5.87 -2.94
N ALA A 229 16.37 -6.44 -3.88
CA ALA A 229 17.27 -5.70 -4.77
C ALA A 229 16.56 -4.67 -5.68
N TYR A 230 15.23 -4.76 -5.84
CA TYR A 230 14.42 -3.75 -6.55
C TYR A 230 14.16 -2.48 -5.72
N ALA A 231 14.42 -2.53 -4.41
CA ALA A 231 14.20 -1.38 -3.52
C ALA A 231 15.38 -0.39 -3.53
N ASP A 232 15.09 0.85 -3.17
CA ASP A 232 16.12 1.88 -2.98
C ASP A 232 16.92 1.64 -1.70
N ARG A 233 16.27 1.02 -0.69
CA ARG A 233 16.86 0.74 0.62
C ARG A 233 16.26 -0.54 1.23
N GLU A 234 17.09 -1.24 1.97
CA GLU A 234 16.71 -2.43 2.72
C GLU A 234 16.80 -2.19 4.23
N VAL A 235 15.81 -2.70 4.95
CA VAL A 235 15.82 -2.76 6.42
C VAL A 235 15.54 -4.20 6.86
N VAL A 236 16.07 -4.59 8.01
CA VAL A 236 15.88 -5.95 8.53
C VAL A 236 15.07 -5.90 9.82
N VAL A 237 14.00 -6.69 9.86
CA VAL A 237 13.23 -6.94 11.08
C VAL A 237 13.69 -8.25 11.70
N ARG A 238 14.12 -8.18 12.97
CA ARG A 238 14.48 -9.35 13.80
C ARG A 238 13.84 -9.22 15.17
N ASP A 239 13.16 -10.24 15.60
CA ASP A 239 12.54 -10.32 16.93
C ASP A 239 11.70 -9.09 17.30
N GLY A 240 10.97 -8.56 16.30
CA GLY A 240 10.09 -7.39 16.47
C GLY A 240 10.80 -6.04 16.49
N THR A 241 12.11 -5.98 16.23
CA THR A 241 12.88 -4.73 16.13
C THR A 241 13.37 -4.48 14.70
N VAL A 242 13.54 -3.22 14.31
CA VAL A 242 14.04 -2.82 13.00
C VAL A 242 15.52 -2.43 13.12
N GLY A 243 16.38 -3.09 12.33
CA GLY A 243 17.77 -2.73 12.14
C GLY A 243 18.02 -2.26 10.71
N THR A 244 18.92 -1.31 10.52
CA THR A 244 19.43 -0.97 9.19
C THR A 244 20.57 -1.93 8.83
N LEU A 245 20.53 -2.50 7.60
CA LEU A 245 21.75 -3.06 7.03
C LEU A 245 22.68 -1.87 6.74
N THR A 246 23.71 -1.71 7.58
CA THR A 246 24.83 -0.78 7.33
C THR A 246 25.65 -1.32 6.17
N GLY A 247 25.20 -1.03 4.95
CA GLY A 247 25.83 -1.34 3.70
C GLY A 247 25.35 -0.32 2.70
N ALA A 248 25.95 0.87 2.72
CA ALA A 248 25.79 1.80 1.62
C ALA A 248 26.23 1.08 0.34
N LYS A 249 25.34 1.00 -0.66
CA LYS A 249 25.76 0.68 -2.02
C LYS A 249 26.77 1.74 -2.46
N PRO A 250 27.93 1.35 -3.06
CA PRO A 250 28.93 2.26 -3.57
C PRO A 250 28.36 3.14 -4.70
#